data_bfb48e60a3b51afc31e4de1fad40b16c
#
_entry.id   bfb48e60a3b51afc31e4de1fad40b16c
#
_cell.length_a   1.000
_cell.length_b   1.000
_cell.length_c   1.000
_cell.angle_alpha   90.00
_cell.angle_beta   90.00
_cell.angle_gamma   90.00
#
_symmetry.space_group_name_H-M   'P 1'
#
loop_
_entity.id
_entity.type
_entity.pdbx_description
1 polymer ?
#
loop_
_entity_poly.entity_id
_entity_poly.type
_entity_poly.pdbx_seq_one_letter_code
_entity_poly.pdbx_strand_id
1 'polypeptide(L)'
;MLQPNRESLEVTINKIKKNEILLPDFQRQFVWKEEEMQHKLVASVLTKMPIGSILLLKSKDAHDYSCKPLGAKDPIPSEQLPSGAVEFLLDGQQRMTVLANVFSDAIFQLTPQSNNLIAPSALKRRFYLAVPKYGNDAFPDLFGLHSLSFPMRTPDSDEPV
;
A
#
# COMPACT_ATOMS: atom_id res chain seq x y z
N MET A 1 21.55 -14.83 8.92
CA MET A 1 21.53 -13.87 10.03
C MET A 1 20.66 -12.69 9.59
N LEU A 2 19.62 -12.35 10.36
CA LEU A 2 18.76 -11.20 10.07
C LEU A 2 19.58 -9.92 10.32
N GLN A 3 19.71 -9.09 9.29
CA GLN A 3 20.38 -7.79 9.43
C GLN A 3 19.32 -6.68 9.40
N PRO A 4 19.22 -5.84 10.44
CA PRO A 4 18.36 -4.68 10.40
C PRO A 4 18.88 -3.69 9.36
N ASN A 5 18.06 -3.37 8.37
CA ASN A 5 18.34 -2.33 7.40
C ASN A 5 17.42 -1.11 7.67
N ARG A 6 17.97 0.09 7.63
CA ARG A 6 17.20 1.33 7.72
C ARG A 6 17.03 1.87 6.30
N GLU A 7 15.88 1.61 5.73
CA GLU A 7 15.51 2.15 4.43
C GLU A 7 14.38 3.17 4.58
N SER A 8 14.38 4.23 3.79
CA SER A 8 13.29 5.19 3.83
C SER A 8 12.01 4.60 3.23
N LEU A 9 10.86 5.06 3.70
CA LEU A 9 9.56 4.65 3.16
C LEU A 9 9.47 4.93 1.65
N GLU A 10 10.02 6.05 1.19
CA GLU A 10 10.03 6.43 -0.22
C GLU A 10 10.79 5.40 -1.08
N VAL A 11 11.97 4.98 -0.64
CA VAL A 11 12.77 3.96 -1.36
C VAL A 11 12.01 2.64 -1.42
N THR A 12 11.43 2.22 -0.31
CA THR A 12 10.62 0.99 -0.25
C THR A 12 9.41 1.05 -1.18
N ILE A 13 8.69 2.19 -1.20
CA ILE A 13 7.56 2.39 -2.12
C ILE A 13 8.00 2.36 -3.58
N ASN A 14 9.15 2.96 -3.91
CA ASN A 14 9.67 2.93 -5.26
C ASN A 14 10.05 1.51 -5.72
N LYS A 15 10.58 0.68 -4.82
CA LYS A 15 10.80 -0.75 -5.08
C LYS A 15 9.49 -1.49 -5.35
N ILE A 16 8.44 -1.20 -4.57
CA ILE A 16 7.11 -1.78 -4.79
C ILE A 16 6.60 -1.41 -6.18
N LYS A 17 6.69 -0.14 -6.59
CA LYS A 17 6.26 0.31 -7.92
C LYS A 17 6.97 -0.37 -9.08
N LYS A 18 8.20 -0.80 -8.87
CA LYS A 18 9.01 -1.49 -9.88
C LYS A 18 8.87 -3.01 -9.85
N ASN A 19 7.99 -3.56 -9.01
CA ASN A 19 7.89 -4.99 -8.71
C ASN A 19 9.21 -5.60 -8.19
N GLU A 20 10.07 -4.81 -7.57
CA GLU A 20 11.27 -5.28 -6.88
C GLU A 20 10.93 -5.85 -5.50
N ILE A 21 9.77 -5.46 -4.93
CA ILE A 21 9.17 -6.07 -3.74
C ILE A 21 7.86 -6.73 -4.14
N LEU A 22 7.77 -8.03 -3.95
CA LEU A 22 6.63 -8.87 -4.31
C LEU A 22 6.08 -9.61 -3.09
N LEU A 23 4.83 -10.04 -3.20
CA LEU A 23 4.15 -10.80 -2.17
C LEU A 23 4.09 -12.27 -2.57
N PRO A 24 4.68 -13.21 -1.81
CA PRO A 24 4.49 -14.64 -2.07
C PRO A 24 3.01 -15.01 -2.02
N ASP A 25 2.56 -15.88 -2.90
CA ASP A 25 1.13 -16.21 -3.05
C ASP A 25 0.54 -16.92 -1.82
N PHE A 26 1.34 -17.60 -1.03
CA PHE A 26 0.93 -18.19 0.24
C PHE A 26 0.61 -17.15 1.33
N GLN A 27 0.95 -15.87 1.13
CA GLN A 27 0.59 -14.80 2.06
C GLN A 27 -0.92 -14.54 2.01
N ARG A 28 -1.51 -14.31 3.20
CA ARG A 28 -2.93 -13.97 3.32
C ARG A 28 -3.27 -12.74 2.47
N GLN A 29 -4.52 -12.64 2.06
CA GLN A 29 -5.01 -11.49 1.32
C GLN A 29 -5.03 -10.22 2.20
N PHE A 30 -5.14 -9.06 1.54
CA PHE A 30 -5.32 -7.78 2.20
C PHE A 30 -6.67 -7.75 2.95
N VAL A 31 -6.62 -7.52 4.27
CA VAL A 31 -7.80 -7.56 5.16
C VAL A 31 -8.10 -6.24 5.86
N TRP A 32 -7.21 -5.24 5.81
CA TRP A 32 -7.43 -3.93 6.44
C TRP A 32 -8.40 -3.07 5.62
N LYS A 33 -9.62 -3.55 5.50
CA LYS A 33 -10.70 -2.87 4.76
C LYS A 33 -11.30 -1.72 5.54
N GLU A 34 -11.20 -1.76 6.87
CA GLU A 34 -11.76 -0.77 7.77
C GLU A 34 -10.93 0.52 7.76
N GLU A 35 -11.64 1.63 7.84
CA GLU A 35 -11.05 2.97 7.82
C GLU A 35 -10.13 3.20 9.02
N GLU A 36 -10.57 2.83 10.19
CA GLU A 36 -9.87 3.07 11.45
C GLU A 36 -8.45 2.51 11.47
N MET A 37 -8.24 1.28 10.97
CA MET A 37 -6.92 0.66 10.91
C MET A 37 -5.97 1.42 10.00
N GLN A 38 -6.46 1.88 8.87
CA GLN A 38 -5.69 2.68 7.93
C GLN A 38 -5.38 4.07 8.48
N HIS A 39 -6.35 4.75 9.12
CA HIS A 39 -6.15 6.02 9.80
C HIS A 39 -5.08 5.95 10.87
N LYS A 40 -5.15 4.96 11.77
CA LYS A 40 -4.17 4.76 12.83
C LYS A 40 -2.76 4.57 12.27
N LEU A 41 -2.62 3.82 11.20
CA LEU A 41 -1.32 3.62 10.55
C LEU A 41 -0.78 4.94 9.96
N VAL A 42 -1.60 5.66 9.19
CA VAL A 42 -1.19 6.92 8.56
C VAL A 42 -0.83 7.96 9.62
N ALA A 43 -1.67 8.10 10.66
CA ALA A 43 -1.40 8.97 11.79
C ALA A 43 -0.08 8.63 12.48
N SER A 44 0.20 7.34 12.70
CA SER A 44 1.46 6.90 13.30
C SER A 44 2.68 7.30 12.47
N VAL A 45 2.61 7.17 11.14
CA VAL A 45 3.70 7.60 10.26
C VAL A 45 3.90 9.11 10.30
N LEU A 46 2.81 9.89 10.23
CA LEU A 46 2.88 11.36 10.27
C LEU A 46 3.44 11.89 11.60
N THR A 47 3.16 11.20 12.69
CA THR A 47 3.66 11.56 14.03
C THR A 47 4.99 10.88 14.38
N LYS A 48 5.62 10.18 13.43
CA LYS A 48 6.89 9.46 13.60
C LYS A 48 6.84 8.38 14.69
N MET A 49 5.67 7.81 14.93
CA MET A 49 5.51 6.68 15.85
C MET A 49 5.97 5.39 15.19
N PRO A 50 6.50 4.43 15.96
CA PRO A 50 6.89 3.12 15.44
C PRO A 50 5.67 2.39 14.85
N ILE A 51 5.79 1.89 13.63
CA ILE A 51 4.75 1.12 12.93
C ILE A 51 5.04 -0.39 12.91
N GLY A 52 6.08 -0.82 13.61
CA GLY A 52 6.57 -2.19 13.61
C GLY A 52 7.61 -2.47 12.53
N SER A 53 8.18 -3.67 12.54
CA SER A 53 9.17 -4.11 11.56
C SER A 53 8.51 -4.63 10.27
N ILE A 54 9.26 -4.54 9.18
CA ILE A 54 8.95 -5.17 7.90
C ILE A 54 9.97 -6.29 7.68
N LEU A 55 9.50 -7.47 7.29
CA LEU A 55 10.38 -8.61 7.00
C LEU A 55 10.42 -8.86 5.51
N LEU A 56 11.61 -8.74 4.93
CA LEU A 56 11.89 -8.98 3.52
C LEU A 56 12.86 -10.16 3.37
N LEU A 57 12.55 -11.06 2.48
CA LEU A 57 13.44 -12.13 2.03
C LEU A 57 14.03 -11.75 0.68
N LYS A 58 15.35 -11.57 0.62
CA LYS A 58 16.05 -11.33 -0.63
C LYS A 58 16.22 -12.63 -1.40
N SER A 59 15.81 -12.64 -2.65
CA SER A 59 16.08 -13.71 -3.59
C SER A 59 16.82 -13.20 -4.83
N LYS A 60 17.58 -14.10 -5.44
CA LYS A 60 18.27 -13.82 -6.71
C LYS A 60 17.36 -14.01 -7.92
N ASP A 61 16.23 -14.69 -7.73
CA ASP A 61 15.28 -15.02 -8.78
C ASP A 61 13.84 -14.82 -8.31
N ALA A 62 13.05 -14.13 -9.11
CA ALA A 62 11.62 -13.93 -8.85
C ALA A 62 10.81 -15.23 -9.00
N HIS A 63 11.34 -16.24 -9.67
CA HIS A 63 10.69 -17.54 -9.87
C HIS A 63 10.79 -18.48 -8.66
N ASP A 64 11.51 -18.10 -7.59
CA ASP A 64 11.62 -18.91 -6.38
C ASP A 64 10.25 -19.16 -5.71
N TYR A 65 9.29 -18.27 -5.92
CA TYR A 65 7.93 -18.38 -5.39
C TYR A 65 6.91 -17.89 -6.43
N SER A 66 5.75 -18.56 -6.49
CA SER A 66 4.56 -17.91 -7.05
C SER A 66 4.27 -16.65 -6.28
N CYS A 67 4.19 -15.51 -6.95
CA CYS A 67 4.11 -14.20 -6.30
C CYS A 67 3.19 -13.24 -7.05
N LYS A 68 2.77 -12.21 -6.33
CA LYS A 68 1.84 -11.19 -6.81
C LYS A 68 2.24 -9.79 -6.35
N PRO A 69 1.79 -8.73 -7.02
CA PRO A 69 1.94 -7.37 -6.54
C PRO A 69 1.16 -7.15 -5.24
N LEU A 70 1.57 -6.19 -4.45
CA LEU A 70 0.81 -5.80 -3.25
C LEU A 70 -0.60 -5.34 -3.65
N GLY A 71 -1.61 -5.84 -2.93
CA GLY A 71 -3.02 -5.50 -3.19
C GLY A 71 -3.68 -6.25 -4.33
N ALA A 72 -2.93 -7.03 -5.12
CA ALA A 72 -3.48 -7.86 -6.20
C ALA A 72 -4.06 -9.18 -5.68
N LYS A 73 -5.05 -9.72 -6.41
CA LYS A 73 -5.65 -11.04 -6.15
C LYS A 73 -4.80 -12.14 -6.76
N ASP A 74 -4.43 -11.96 -8.02
CA ASP A 74 -3.86 -12.98 -8.86
C ASP A 74 -2.33 -12.86 -8.91
N PRO A 75 -1.62 -14.00 -9.02
CA PRO A 75 -0.19 -14.02 -9.25
C PRO A 75 0.21 -13.35 -10.56
N ILE A 76 1.46 -12.92 -10.64
CA ILE A 76 2.08 -12.47 -11.89
C ILE A 76 2.35 -13.72 -12.74
N PRO A 77 1.95 -13.74 -14.02
CA PRO A 77 2.38 -14.79 -14.95
C PRO A 77 3.91 -14.89 -15.03
N SER A 78 4.43 -16.11 -15.12
CA SER A 78 5.88 -16.36 -15.06
C SER A 78 6.67 -15.55 -16.10
N GLU A 79 6.10 -15.35 -17.28
CA GLU A 79 6.69 -14.57 -18.37
C GLU A 79 6.74 -13.05 -18.12
N GLN A 80 6.00 -12.57 -17.11
CA GLN A 80 5.94 -11.16 -16.74
C GLN A 80 6.71 -10.86 -15.44
N LEU A 81 7.30 -11.88 -14.83
CA LEU A 81 8.11 -11.68 -13.63
C LEU A 81 9.36 -10.86 -13.96
N PRO A 82 9.79 -9.98 -13.03
CA PRO A 82 11.01 -9.23 -13.24
C PRO A 82 12.22 -10.15 -13.32
N SER A 83 13.14 -9.85 -14.22
CA SER A 83 14.40 -10.57 -14.30
C SER A 83 15.36 -10.09 -13.21
N GLY A 84 15.93 -11.02 -12.46
CA GLY A 84 16.96 -10.74 -11.47
C GLY A 84 16.47 -10.74 -10.02
N ALA A 85 17.24 -10.08 -9.17
CA ALA A 85 17.00 -10.10 -7.72
C ALA A 85 15.72 -9.34 -7.31
N VAL A 86 14.94 -9.96 -6.44
CA VAL A 86 13.72 -9.41 -5.86
C VAL A 86 13.73 -9.56 -4.33
N GLU A 87 12.84 -8.83 -3.68
CA GLU A 87 12.58 -8.96 -2.25
C GLU A 87 11.15 -9.46 -2.04
N PHE A 88 10.98 -10.57 -1.36
CA PHE A 88 9.66 -11.10 -0.99
C PHE A 88 9.24 -10.58 0.37
N LEU A 89 8.07 -9.95 0.44
CA LEU A 89 7.52 -9.41 1.67
C LEU A 89 6.89 -10.52 2.50
N LEU A 90 7.55 -10.91 3.60
CA LEU A 90 7.10 -11.99 4.49
C LEU A 90 6.25 -11.48 5.67
N ASP A 91 6.53 -10.26 6.17
CA ASP A 91 5.68 -9.61 7.18
C ASP A 91 5.58 -8.11 6.91
N GLY A 92 4.45 -7.52 7.32
CA GLY A 92 4.13 -6.12 7.11
C GLY A 92 3.28 -5.84 5.87
N GLN A 93 2.75 -6.87 5.21
CA GLN A 93 1.94 -6.75 4.00
C GLN A 93 0.82 -5.70 4.12
N GLN A 94 -0.01 -5.78 5.17
CA GLN A 94 -1.15 -4.87 5.34
C GLN A 94 -0.68 -3.42 5.40
N ARG A 95 0.34 -3.17 6.22
CA ARG A 95 0.94 -1.85 6.41
C ARG A 95 1.53 -1.31 5.11
N MET A 96 2.35 -2.10 4.44
CA MET A 96 2.99 -1.67 3.19
C MET A 96 1.99 -1.44 2.07
N THR A 97 0.93 -2.25 1.97
CA THR A 97 -0.14 -2.04 0.99
C THR A 97 -0.84 -0.70 1.22
N VAL A 98 -1.19 -0.38 2.47
CA VAL A 98 -1.81 0.93 2.80
C VAL A 98 -0.85 2.08 2.51
N LEU A 99 0.39 2.00 3.01
CA LEU A 99 1.36 3.10 2.87
C LEU A 99 1.73 3.36 1.40
N ALA A 100 1.96 2.31 0.63
CA ALA A 100 2.25 2.44 -0.79
C ALA A 100 1.08 3.06 -1.56
N ASN A 101 -0.15 2.75 -1.16
CA ASN A 101 -1.33 3.35 -1.78
C ASN A 101 -1.52 4.82 -1.36
N VAL A 102 -1.45 5.11 -0.06
CA VAL A 102 -1.71 6.45 0.48
C VAL A 102 -0.69 7.48 0.02
N PHE A 103 0.59 7.12 0.03
CA PHE A 103 1.66 8.07 -0.27
C PHE A 103 2.07 8.13 -1.74
N SER A 104 1.58 7.22 -2.58
CA SER A 104 2.06 7.21 -3.97
C SER A 104 1.12 6.61 -5.01
N ASP A 105 -0.10 6.21 -4.65
CA ASP A 105 -1.02 5.47 -5.54
C ASP A 105 -0.40 4.22 -6.18
N ALA A 106 0.65 3.65 -5.57
CA ALA A 106 1.43 2.57 -6.16
C ALA A 106 0.57 1.35 -6.53
N ILE A 107 -0.41 1.03 -5.69
CA ILE A 107 -1.29 -0.12 -5.90
C ILE A 107 -2.11 0.03 -7.19
N PHE A 108 -2.60 1.23 -7.49
CA PHE A 108 -3.34 1.49 -8.73
C PHE A 108 -2.44 1.47 -9.96
N GLN A 109 -1.18 1.89 -9.83
CA GLN A 109 -0.21 1.83 -10.92
C GLN A 109 0.17 0.41 -11.28
N LEU A 110 0.32 -0.46 -10.27
CA LEU A 110 0.69 -1.86 -10.46
C LEU A 110 -0.50 -2.73 -10.93
N THR A 111 -1.71 -2.34 -10.56
CA THR A 111 -2.92 -3.11 -10.87
C THR A 111 -3.97 -2.19 -11.48
N PRO A 112 -3.77 -1.72 -12.73
CA PRO A 112 -4.67 -0.78 -13.39
C PRO A 112 -6.06 -1.37 -13.62
N GLN A 113 -6.18 -2.69 -13.74
CA GLN A 113 -7.46 -3.37 -13.85
C GLN A 113 -8.10 -3.51 -12.48
N SER A 114 -9.16 -2.74 -12.23
CA SER A 114 -9.88 -2.76 -10.94
C SER A 114 -10.35 -4.15 -10.49
N ASN A 115 -10.58 -5.06 -11.44
CA ASN A 115 -11.04 -6.43 -11.16
C ASN A 115 -10.01 -7.29 -10.43
N ASN A 116 -8.72 -6.97 -10.56
CA ASN A 116 -7.65 -7.69 -9.89
C ASN A 116 -7.30 -7.12 -8.50
N LEU A 117 -7.94 -6.06 -8.03
CA LEU A 117 -7.74 -5.56 -6.67
C LEU A 117 -8.54 -6.35 -5.65
N ILE A 118 -7.90 -6.67 -4.51
CA ILE A 118 -8.55 -7.44 -3.43
C ILE A 118 -9.66 -6.63 -2.74
N ALA A 119 -9.44 -5.35 -2.51
CA ALA A 119 -10.37 -4.48 -1.79
C ALA A 119 -10.42 -3.09 -2.44
N PRO A 120 -11.04 -2.96 -3.63
CA PRO A 120 -11.01 -1.69 -4.38
C PRO A 120 -11.50 -0.49 -3.58
N SER A 121 -12.61 -0.60 -2.85
CA SER A 121 -13.15 0.49 -2.04
C SER A 121 -12.21 0.95 -0.93
N ALA A 122 -11.55 0.02 -0.25
CA ALA A 122 -10.61 0.34 0.81
C ALA A 122 -9.30 0.95 0.27
N LEU A 123 -8.84 0.49 -0.90
CA LEU A 123 -7.62 0.99 -1.54
C LEU A 123 -7.83 2.29 -2.33
N LYS A 124 -9.06 2.65 -2.69
CA LYS A 124 -9.40 3.93 -3.30
C LYS A 124 -9.48 5.10 -2.30
N ARG A 125 -9.33 4.83 -1.02
CA ARG A 125 -9.43 5.83 0.03
C ARG A 125 -8.30 6.85 -0.08
N ARG A 126 -8.68 8.14 0.06
CA ARG A 126 -7.76 9.27 0.12
C ARG A 126 -7.74 9.84 1.53
N PHE A 127 -6.58 10.27 1.96
CA PHE A 127 -6.37 10.85 3.28
C PHE A 127 -6.08 12.34 3.13
N TYR A 128 -6.72 13.15 3.96
CA TYR A 128 -6.59 14.59 3.98
C TYR A 128 -6.25 15.03 5.39
N LEU A 129 -5.29 15.93 5.49
CA LEU A 129 -4.99 16.59 6.75
C LEU A 129 -5.80 17.89 6.82
N ALA A 130 -6.66 18.02 7.83
CA ALA A 130 -7.36 19.27 8.07
C ALA A 130 -6.36 20.32 8.57
N VAL A 131 -6.29 21.45 7.88
CA VAL A 131 -5.51 22.61 8.34
C VAL A 131 -6.49 23.53 9.06
N PRO A 132 -6.30 23.83 10.37
CA PRO A 132 -7.19 24.72 11.11
C PRO A 132 -7.17 26.11 10.50
N LYS A 133 -8.34 26.70 10.31
CA LYS A 133 -8.45 28.15 10.11
C LYS A 133 -8.10 28.85 11.42
N TYR A 134 -7.47 30.00 11.35
CA TYR A 134 -7.10 30.82 12.51
C TYR A 134 -8.29 30.97 13.48
N GLY A 135 -8.14 30.50 14.73
CA GLY A 135 -9.13 30.59 15.82
C GLY A 135 -9.82 29.26 16.11
N ASN A 136 -10.12 28.97 17.24
CA ASN A 136 -10.96 28.00 17.99
C ASN A 136 -11.53 26.72 17.34
N ASP A 137 -11.12 26.31 16.16
CA ASP A 137 -11.58 25.05 15.56
C ASP A 137 -10.86 23.88 16.26
N ALA A 138 -11.55 23.24 17.21
CA ALA A 138 -11.07 21.99 17.77
C ALA A 138 -11.04 20.94 16.64
N PHE A 139 -9.91 20.25 16.49
CA PHE A 139 -9.84 19.10 15.60
C PHE A 139 -10.81 18.02 16.10
N PRO A 140 -11.70 17.51 15.24
CA PRO A 140 -12.68 16.50 15.63
C PRO A 140 -12.03 15.15 15.97
N ASP A 141 -10.81 14.93 15.53
CA ASP A 141 -9.99 13.76 15.84
C ASP A 141 -8.58 14.16 16.28
N LEU A 142 -7.80 13.18 16.74
CA LEU A 142 -6.51 13.40 17.38
C LEU A 142 -5.50 14.16 16.50
N PHE A 143 -5.66 14.19 15.16
CA PHE A 143 -4.69 14.75 14.22
C PHE A 143 -5.33 15.52 13.06
N GLY A 144 -6.65 15.72 13.06
CA GLY A 144 -7.33 16.31 11.92
C GLY A 144 -7.18 15.50 10.63
N LEU A 145 -6.96 14.20 10.74
CA LEU A 145 -6.81 13.31 9.61
C LEU A 145 -8.17 12.78 9.18
N HIS A 146 -8.53 13.05 7.94
CA HIS A 146 -9.77 12.58 7.33
C HIS A 146 -9.48 11.69 6.14
N SER A 147 -10.36 10.75 5.87
CA SER A 147 -10.30 9.96 4.64
C SER A 147 -11.63 9.96 3.91
N LEU A 148 -11.56 9.95 2.60
CA LEU A 148 -12.70 9.79 1.73
C LEU A 148 -12.43 8.64 0.77
N SER A 149 -13.45 7.82 0.52
CA SER A 149 -13.38 6.80 -0.53
C SER A 149 -13.95 7.40 -1.80
N PHE A 150 -13.13 7.43 -2.86
CA PHE A 150 -13.58 7.90 -4.16
C PHE A 150 -13.97 6.71 -5.03
N PRO A 151 -15.11 6.76 -5.74
CA PRO A 151 -15.38 5.82 -6.80
C PRO A 151 -14.31 5.95 -7.88
N MET A 152 -13.85 4.85 -8.47
CA MET A 152 -13.02 4.94 -9.67
C MET A 152 -13.88 5.51 -10.79
N ARG A 153 -13.44 6.59 -11.42
CA ARG A 153 -13.97 6.98 -12.71
C ARG A 153 -13.64 5.87 -13.70
N THR A 154 -14.67 5.24 -14.24
CA THR A 154 -14.52 4.54 -15.50
C THR A 154 -14.26 5.58 -16.59
N PRO A 155 -13.38 5.33 -17.56
CA PRO A 155 -13.06 6.29 -18.62
C PRO A 155 -14.27 6.85 -19.40
N ASP A 156 -15.43 6.17 -19.32
CA ASP A 156 -16.63 6.47 -20.09
C ASP A 156 -17.78 7.10 -19.26
N SER A 157 -17.57 7.46 -18.01
CA SER A 157 -18.63 8.13 -17.25
C SER A 157 -18.45 9.64 -17.22
N ASP A 158 -19.16 10.34 -18.09
CA ASP A 158 -19.29 11.81 -18.12
C ASP A 158 -20.19 12.39 -17.02
N GLU A 159 -20.56 11.62 -16.01
CA GLU A 159 -21.37 12.15 -14.91
C GLU A 159 -20.47 12.79 -13.84
N PRO A 160 -20.67 14.09 -13.56
CA PRO A 160 -20.02 14.77 -12.44
C PRO A 160 -20.64 14.27 -11.13
N VAL A 161 -19.79 13.95 -10.15
CA VAL A 161 -20.17 13.68 -8.75
C VAL A 161 -20.38 15.00 -8.03
#